data_2aaa9bca3334add2e290bbb80ec04745
#
_entry.id   2aaa9bca3334add2e290bbb80ec04745
#
_cell.length_a   1.000
_cell.length_b   1.000
_cell.length_c   1.000
_cell.angle_alpha   90.00
_cell.angle_beta   90.00
_cell.angle_gamma   90.00
#
_symmetry.space_group_name_H-M   'P 1'
#
loop_
_entity.id
_entity.type
_entity.pdbx_description
1 polymer ?
#
loop_
_entity_poly.entity_id
_entity_poly.type
_entity_poly.pdbx_seq_one_letter_code
_entity_poly.pdbx_strand_id
1 'polypeptide(L)'
;MDLKHRAGVLARTELFREIDEATRRRIAEHVAERVVEPGQCVFVQDEPGDRMYVLAEGAVKLVVGSRNGGIVELVRHRPPATFGEVALLDGGPRTASAEAVERSTLLVMTRAELLHLLKAEDQVAEALLSTLGAMVRRTTRQVSDLVFLDLQGRLARQLLALAIDDGTARTRRVTQAELATMVGGARQTVNQALRSLESRGFIRADGRGFEILDQERLELLSER
;
A
#
# COMPACT_ATOMS: atom_id res chain seq x y z
N MET A 1 11.88 -11.19 16.68
CA MET A 1 11.78 -9.83 17.28
C MET A 1 11.40 -9.96 18.76
N ASP A 2 11.96 -9.13 19.65
CA ASP A 2 11.51 -9.06 21.05
C ASP A 2 10.17 -8.30 21.19
N LEU A 3 9.53 -8.42 22.35
CA LEU A 3 8.23 -7.82 22.64
C LEU A 3 8.23 -6.29 22.49
N LYS A 4 9.29 -5.61 22.93
CA LYS A 4 9.43 -4.16 22.85
C LYS A 4 9.48 -3.69 21.40
N HIS A 5 10.20 -4.41 20.55
CA HIS A 5 10.30 -4.11 19.13
C HIS A 5 8.95 -4.32 18.42
N ARG A 6 8.23 -5.45 18.70
CA ARG A 6 6.88 -5.69 18.16
C ARG A 6 5.91 -4.57 18.53
N ALA A 7 5.85 -4.18 19.81
CA ALA A 7 5.02 -3.06 20.27
C ALA A 7 5.40 -1.73 19.58
N GLY A 8 6.70 -1.48 19.38
CA GLY A 8 7.19 -0.32 18.65
C GLY A 8 6.82 -0.31 17.15
N VAL A 9 6.76 -1.47 16.50
CA VAL A 9 6.26 -1.60 15.12
C VAL A 9 4.76 -1.29 15.09
N LEU A 10 3.96 -1.89 15.97
CA LEU A 10 2.53 -1.63 16.07
C LEU A 10 2.23 -0.14 16.30
N ALA A 11 2.96 0.53 17.19
CA ALA A 11 2.78 1.95 17.50
C ALA A 11 2.93 2.90 16.30
N ARG A 12 3.61 2.48 15.25
CA ARG A 12 3.83 3.27 14.04
C ARG A 12 2.83 2.96 12.92
N THR A 13 1.99 1.92 13.06
CA THR A 13 0.98 1.58 12.06
C THR A 13 -0.28 2.42 12.22
N GLU A 14 -0.97 2.70 11.12
CA GLU A 14 -2.21 3.48 11.12
C GLU A 14 -3.27 2.87 12.05
N LEU A 15 -3.38 1.53 12.07
CA LEU A 15 -4.38 0.82 12.87
C LEU A 15 -4.10 0.87 14.39
N PHE A 16 -2.83 0.87 14.82
CA PHE A 16 -2.51 0.71 16.24
C PHE A 16 -1.85 1.95 16.89
N ARG A 17 -1.60 3.02 16.14
CA ARG A 17 -0.90 4.21 16.65
C ARG A 17 -1.70 4.97 17.72
N GLU A 18 -3.03 5.00 17.61
CA GLU A 18 -3.93 5.70 18.55
C GLU A 18 -4.26 4.86 19.79
N ILE A 19 -3.87 3.58 19.81
CA ILE A 19 -4.11 2.68 20.94
C ILE A 19 -3.05 2.94 22.02
N ASP A 20 -3.43 2.88 23.31
CA ASP A 20 -2.52 3.06 24.42
C ASP A 20 -1.40 1.99 24.47
N GLU A 21 -0.31 2.30 25.17
CA GLU A 21 0.87 1.44 25.22
C GLU A 21 0.60 0.08 25.89
N ALA A 22 -0.25 0.04 26.92
CA ALA A 22 -0.56 -1.20 27.62
C ALA A 22 -1.31 -2.18 26.72
N THR A 23 -2.30 -1.70 25.99
CA THR A 23 -3.06 -2.49 25.01
C THR A 23 -2.17 -2.93 23.85
N ARG A 24 -1.31 -2.04 23.29
CA ARG A 24 -0.35 -2.43 22.26
C ARG A 24 0.61 -3.52 22.73
N ARG A 25 1.01 -3.49 23.98
CA ARG A 25 1.87 -4.52 24.56
C ARG A 25 1.19 -5.87 24.62
N ARG A 26 -0.09 -5.90 25.08
CA ARG A 26 -0.92 -7.13 25.04
C ARG A 26 -1.07 -7.68 23.61
N ILE A 27 -1.32 -6.80 22.63
CA ILE A 27 -1.37 -7.19 21.21
C ILE A 27 -0.05 -7.81 20.77
N ALA A 28 1.08 -7.19 21.11
CA ALA A 28 2.42 -7.65 20.75
C ALA A 28 2.78 -9.03 21.33
N GLU A 29 2.18 -9.42 22.45
CA GLU A 29 2.34 -10.76 23.07
C GLU A 29 1.67 -11.87 22.26
N HIS A 30 0.57 -11.55 21.55
CA HIS A 30 -0.25 -12.53 20.85
C HIS A 30 0.08 -12.64 19.35
N VAL A 31 0.75 -11.64 18.74
CA VAL A 31 1.12 -11.71 17.33
C VAL A 31 2.30 -12.65 17.09
N ALA A 32 2.17 -13.53 16.09
CA ALA A 32 3.26 -14.39 15.64
C ALA A 32 4.17 -13.66 14.64
N GLU A 33 5.42 -14.09 14.54
CA GLU A 33 6.37 -13.58 13.54
C GLU A 33 6.47 -14.56 12.38
N ARG A 34 6.47 -14.02 11.15
CA ARG A 34 6.68 -14.77 9.91
C ARG A 34 7.65 -14.02 9.02
N VAL A 35 8.71 -14.68 8.58
CA VAL A 35 9.64 -14.18 7.57
C VAL A 35 9.23 -14.74 6.21
N VAL A 36 9.27 -13.90 5.18
CA VAL A 36 9.00 -14.26 3.79
C VAL A 36 10.13 -13.76 2.90
N GLU A 37 10.52 -14.58 1.92
CA GLU A 37 11.58 -14.29 0.98
C GLU A 37 11.06 -13.54 -0.27
N PRO A 38 11.91 -12.83 -1.02
CA PRO A 38 11.51 -12.14 -2.25
C PRO A 38 10.79 -13.07 -3.22
N GLY A 39 9.66 -12.60 -3.78
CA GLY A 39 8.79 -13.37 -4.69
C GLY A 39 7.88 -14.38 -3.99
N GLN A 40 8.03 -14.57 -2.68
CA GLN A 40 7.15 -15.47 -1.95
C GLN A 40 5.76 -14.84 -1.76
N CYS A 41 4.72 -15.63 -2.06
CA CYS A 41 3.34 -15.25 -1.82
C CYS A 41 2.99 -15.40 -0.34
N VAL A 42 2.40 -14.35 0.24
CA VAL A 42 1.89 -14.34 1.62
C VAL A 42 0.50 -14.98 1.66
N PHE A 43 -0.36 -14.61 0.72
CA PHE A 43 -1.68 -15.17 0.43
C PHE A 43 -2.10 -14.84 -1.02
N VAL A 44 -3.06 -15.58 -1.55
CA VAL A 44 -3.55 -15.44 -2.92
C VAL A 44 -4.97 -14.87 -2.91
N GLN A 45 -5.31 -14.06 -3.93
CA GLN A 45 -6.66 -13.56 -4.18
C GLN A 45 -7.68 -14.70 -4.23
N ASP A 46 -8.88 -14.46 -3.76
CA ASP A 46 -10.01 -15.39 -3.71
C ASP A 46 -9.85 -16.58 -2.74
N GLU A 47 -8.69 -16.77 -2.09
CA GLU A 47 -8.55 -17.74 -1.00
C GLU A 47 -9.24 -17.27 0.30
N PRO A 48 -9.71 -18.19 1.15
CA PRO A 48 -10.21 -17.85 2.49
C PRO A 48 -9.13 -17.08 3.30
N GLY A 49 -9.55 -16.03 4.02
CA GLY A 49 -8.64 -15.20 4.82
C GLY A 49 -8.97 -15.20 6.30
N ASP A 50 -8.08 -15.79 7.12
CA ASP A 50 -8.21 -15.87 8.59
C ASP A 50 -7.15 -15.06 9.36
N ARG A 51 -6.28 -14.34 8.64
CA ARG A 51 -5.13 -13.60 9.21
C ARG A 51 -4.96 -12.25 8.57
N MET A 52 -4.51 -11.28 9.38
CA MET A 52 -3.96 -10.02 8.91
C MET A 52 -2.47 -9.94 9.23
N TYR A 53 -1.80 -9.01 8.60
CA TYR A 53 -0.36 -8.86 8.68
C TYR A 53 0.03 -7.41 8.95
N VAL A 54 1.04 -7.24 9.80
CA VAL A 54 1.74 -5.97 9.96
C VAL A 54 3.14 -6.13 9.40
N LEU A 55 3.47 -5.34 8.39
CA LEU A 55 4.81 -5.31 7.80
C LEU A 55 5.76 -4.56 8.74
N ALA A 56 6.69 -5.30 9.36
CA ALA A 56 7.70 -4.76 10.26
C ALA A 56 8.96 -4.34 9.52
N GLU A 57 9.38 -5.14 8.52
CA GLU A 57 10.57 -4.90 7.69
C GLU A 57 10.30 -5.39 6.27
N GLY A 58 11.03 -4.82 5.28
CA GLY A 58 10.94 -5.24 3.90
C GLY A 58 9.89 -4.48 3.07
N ALA A 59 9.35 -5.11 2.03
CA ALA A 59 8.31 -4.57 1.17
C ALA A 59 7.38 -5.66 0.63
N VAL A 60 6.07 -5.38 0.63
CA VAL A 60 5.02 -6.27 0.11
C VAL A 60 4.16 -5.50 -0.88
N LYS A 61 3.89 -6.08 -2.04
CA LYS A 61 2.92 -5.56 -3.01
C LYS A 61 1.59 -6.32 -2.91
N LEU A 62 0.48 -5.58 -3.05
CA LEU A 62 -0.84 -6.16 -3.26
C LEU A 62 -1.19 -6.09 -4.73
N VAL A 63 -1.55 -7.22 -5.32
CA VAL A 63 -1.88 -7.34 -6.74
C VAL A 63 -3.23 -7.99 -6.94
N VAL A 64 -3.94 -7.55 -7.98
CA VAL A 64 -5.19 -8.17 -8.43
C VAL A 64 -4.97 -8.73 -9.83
N GLY A 65 -5.31 -10.00 -10.01
CA GLY A 65 -5.30 -10.67 -11.29
C GLY A 65 -6.64 -10.52 -12.01
N SER A 66 -6.63 -10.28 -13.31
CA SER A 66 -7.82 -10.36 -14.15
C SER A 66 -7.96 -11.76 -14.77
N ARG A 67 -9.18 -12.15 -15.16
CA ARG A 67 -9.44 -13.42 -15.86
C ARG A 67 -8.67 -13.56 -17.18
N ASN A 68 -8.23 -12.46 -17.76
CA ASN A 68 -7.45 -12.43 -19.01
C ASN A 68 -5.93 -12.45 -18.77
N GLY A 69 -5.47 -12.75 -17.56
CA GLY A 69 -4.06 -12.83 -17.20
C GLY A 69 -3.38 -11.48 -16.93
N GLY A 70 -4.11 -10.37 -16.99
CA GLY A 70 -3.59 -9.06 -16.58
C GLY A 70 -3.40 -9.00 -15.07
N ILE A 71 -2.30 -8.39 -14.62
CA ILE A 71 -2.02 -8.16 -13.18
C ILE A 71 -1.88 -6.66 -12.96
N VAL A 72 -2.58 -6.16 -11.95
CA VAL A 72 -2.50 -4.75 -11.51
C VAL A 72 -1.98 -4.71 -10.09
N GLU A 73 -0.93 -3.94 -9.85
CA GLU A 73 -0.45 -3.63 -8.50
C GLU A 73 -1.33 -2.52 -7.91
N LEU A 74 -2.11 -2.85 -6.88
CA LEU A 74 -2.98 -1.89 -6.21
C LEU A 74 -2.19 -0.96 -5.29
N VAL A 75 -1.23 -1.53 -4.57
CA VAL A 75 -0.42 -0.81 -3.59
C VAL A 75 0.86 -1.59 -3.28
N ARG A 76 1.93 -0.86 -2.99
CA ARG A 76 3.16 -1.41 -2.44
C ARG A 76 3.35 -0.87 -1.03
N HIS A 77 3.29 -1.77 -0.06
CA HIS A 77 3.51 -1.45 1.34
C HIS A 77 4.99 -1.44 1.68
N ARG A 78 5.38 -0.43 2.46
CA ARG A 78 6.65 -0.37 3.20
C ARG A 78 6.34 -0.21 4.68
N PRO A 79 7.26 -0.60 5.58
CA PRO A 79 7.03 -0.49 7.01
C PRO A 79 6.88 0.96 7.50
N PRO A 80 6.00 1.18 8.46
CA PRO A 80 5.04 0.25 9.01
C PRO A 80 3.74 0.25 8.18
N ALA A 81 3.17 -0.91 7.90
CA ALA A 81 1.90 -1.01 7.18
C ALA A 81 1.09 -2.23 7.62
N THR A 82 -0.23 -2.16 7.53
CA THR A 82 -1.15 -3.29 7.74
C THR A 82 -1.78 -3.70 6.42
N PHE A 83 -2.03 -5.01 6.24
CA PHE A 83 -2.71 -5.55 5.06
C PHE A 83 -3.37 -6.90 5.36
N GLY A 84 -4.35 -7.28 4.53
CA GLY A 84 -5.11 -8.52 4.66
C GLY A 84 -6.22 -8.47 5.71
N GLU A 85 -6.55 -7.28 6.23
CA GLU A 85 -7.58 -7.02 7.23
C GLU A 85 -9.00 -7.23 6.69
N VAL A 86 -9.26 -6.99 5.40
CA VAL A 86 -10.63 -7.02 4.82
C VAL A 86 -11.25 -8.40 5.02
N ALA A 87 -10.60 -9.47 4.52
CA ALA A 87 -11.08 -10.83 4.67
C ALA A 87 -11.20 -11.28 6.14
N LEU A 88 -10.37 -10.70 7.02
CA LEU A 88 -10.42 -10.97 8.44
C LEU A 88 -11.68 -10.42 9.09
N LEU A 89 -12.14 -9.26 8.64
CA LEU A 89 -13.27 -8.53 9.21
C LEU A 89 -14.62 -9.13 8.80
N ASP A 90 -14.81 -9.32 7.51
CA ASP A 90 -16.08 -9.80 6.96
C ASP A 90 -16.16 -11.34 6.86
N GLY A 91 -15.04 -12.05 6.99
CA GLY A 91 -14.94 -13.49 6.79
C GLY A 91 -15.03 -13.92 5.33
N GLY A 92 -14.91 -12.95 4.41
CA GLY A 92 -14.90 -13.17 2.97
C GLY A 92 -13.56 -13.66 2.44
N PRO A 93 -13.45 -13.87 1.13
CA PRO A 93 -12.19 -14.24 0.48
C PRO A 93 -11.22 -13.07 0.42
N ARG A 94 -9.95 -13.35 0.14
CA ARG A 94 -8.92 -12.33 -0.09
C ARG A 94 -9.28 -11.46 -1.29
N THR A 95 -9.27 -10.16 -1.12
CA THR A 95 -9.58 -9.18 -2.19
C THR A 95 -8.43 -8.99 -3.19
N ALA A 96 -7.22 -9.40 -2.82
CA ALA A 96 -6.00 -9.31 -3.62
C ALA A 96 -5.02 -10.40 -3.21
N SER A 97 -3.97 -10.64 -4.01
CA SER A 97 -2.80 -11.42 -3.62
C SER A 97 -1.75 -10.51 -3.00
N ALA A 98 -1.01 -11.03 -2.01
CA ALA A 98 0.13 -10.34 -1.39
C ALA A 98 1.43 -11.08 -1.69
N GLU A 99 2.43 -10.38 -2.22
CA GLU A 99 3.74 -10.94 -2.60
C GLU A 99 4.86 -10.09 -2.02
N ALA A 100 5.84 -10.74 -1.40
CA ALA A 100 7.04 -10.07 -0.91
C ALA A 100 7.92 -9.58 -2.08
N VAL A 101 8.28 -8.30 -2.08
CA VAL A 101 9.18 -7.70 -3.07
C VAL A 101 10.64 -7.88 -2.67
N GLU A 102 10.88 -7.88 -1.38
CA GLU A 102 12.17 -8.14 -0.76
C GLU A 102 11.96 -8.98 0.50
N ARG A 103 13.04 -9.51 1.09
CA ARG A 103 12.94 -10.26 2.35
C ARG A 103 12.21 -9.41 3.39
N SER A 104 11.10 -9.93 3.92
CA SER A 104 10.18 -9.16 4.74
C SER A 104 9.85 -9.89 6.04
N THR A 105 9.74 -9.13 7.13
CA THR A 105 9.31 -9.62 8.44
C THR A 105 7.88 -9.13 8.70
N LEU A 106 6.98 -10.08 8.94
CA LEU A 106 5.55 -9.85 9.17
C LEU A 106 5.19 -10.21 10.60
N LEU A 107 4.39 -9.37 11.27
CA LEU A 107 3.64 -9.77 12.45
C LEU A 107 2.26 -10.24 12.00
N VAL A 108 1.86 -11.40 12.45
CA VAL A 108 0.63 -12.10 12.02
C VAL A 108 -0.36 -12.09 13.17
N MET A 109 -1.59 -11.65 12.89
CA MET A 109 -2.72 -11.70 13.80
C MET A 109 -3.84 -12.54 13.20
N THR A 110 -4.40 -13.46 13.96
CA THR A 110 -5.55 -14.27 13.54
C THR A 110 -6.86 -13.53 13.72
N ARG A 111 -7.92 -14.00 13.02
CA ARG A 111 -9.27 -13.47 13.17
C ARG A 111 -9.78 -13.61 14.62
N ALA A 112 -9.50 -14.73 15.28
CA ALA A 112 -9.93 -14.95 16.66
C ALA A 112 -9.31 -13.93 17.63
N GLU A 113 -8.00 -13.64 17.47
CA GLU A 113 -7.28 -12.63 18.26
C GLU A 113 -7.84 -11.23 18.02
N LEU A 114 -8.05 -10.82 16.75
CA LEU A 114 -8.64 -9.52 16.46
C LEU A 114 -10.06 -9.38 17.03
N LEU A 115 -10.91 -10.39 16.88
CA LEU A 115 -12.27 -10.35 17.43
C LEU A 115 -12.28 -10.33 18.96
N HIS A 116 -11.32 -10.97 19.61
CA HIS A 116 -11.13 -10.88 21.05
C HIS A 116 -10.77 -9.44 21.47
N LEU A 117 -9.81 -8.83 20.78
CA LEU A 117 -9.40 -7.45 21.03
C LEU A 117 -10.53 -6.45 20.80
N LEU A 118 -11.32 -6.59 19.74
CA LEU A 118 -12.47 -5.74 19.44
C LEU A 118 -13.57 -5.78 20.51
N LYS A 119 -13.68 -6.91 21.24
CA LYS A 119 -14.62 -7.04 22.35
C LYS A 119 -14.08 -6.54 23.69
N ALA A 120 -12.77 -6.56 23.85
CA ALA A 120 -12.09 -6.21 25.09
C ALA A 120 -11.70 -4.73 25.16
N GLU A 121 -11.48 -4.07 24.00
CA GLU A 121 -10.82 -2.78 23.91
C GLU A 121 -11.54 -1.89 22.88
N ASP A 122 -12.37 -0.94 23.34
CA ASP A 122 -13.11 0.00 22.48
C ASP A 122 -12.19 0.79 21.53
N GLN A 123 -10.99 1.16 21.99
CA GLN A 123 -9.99 1.87 21.20
C GLN A 123 -9.56 1.10 19.93
N VAL A 124 -9.55 -0.24 19.99
CA VAL A 124 -9.23 -1.08 18.81
C VAL A 124 -10.33 -0.98 17.78
N ALA A 125 -11.60 -0.97 18.21
CA ALA A 125 -12.73 -0.82 17.31
C ALA A 125 -12.76 0.57 16.65
N GLU A 126 -12.51 1.64 17.41
CA GLU A 126 -12.46 3.02 16.89
C GLU A 126 -11.30 3.18 15.87
N ALA A 127 -10.11 2.69 16.19
CA ALA A 127 -8.96 2.72 15.30
C ALA A 127 -9.21 1.95 14.00
N LEU A 128 -9.87 0.80 14.09
CA LEU A 128 -10.24 0.01 12.92
C LEU A 128 -11.25 0.73 12.04
N LEU A 129 -12.31 1.32 12.61
CA LEU A 129 -13.30 2.11 11.87
C LEU A 129 -12.64 3.31 11.17
N SER A 130 -11.71 4.00 11.83
CA SER A 130 -10.93 5.09 11.23
C SER A 130 -10.11 4.61 10.03
N THR A 131 -9.41 3.49 10.18
CA THR A 131 -8.60 2.87 9.11
C THR A 131 -9.45 2.46 7.91
N LEU A 132 -10.61 1.82 8.15
CA LEU A 132 -11.57 1.47 7.09
C LEU A 132 -12.12 2.71 6.40
N GLY A 133 -12.45 3.77 7.14
CA GLY A 133 -12.88 5.04 6.58
C GLY A 133 -11.82 5.68 5.66
N ALA A 134 -10.55 5.64 6.06
CA ALA A 134 -9.43 6.09 5.24
C ALA A 134 -9.26 5.23 3.98
N MET A 135 -9.42 3.91 4.11
CA MET A 135 -9.37 2.97 2.98
C MET A 135 -10.49 3.24 1.96
N VAL A 136 -11.72 3.43 2.41
CA VAL A 136 -12.86 3.78 1.53
C VAL A 136 -12.58 5.08 0.79
N ARG A 137 -12.15 6.14 1.48
CA ARG A 137 -11.81 7.42 0.84
C ARG A 137 -10.69 7.27 -0.19
N ARG A 138 -9.67 6.46 0.09
CA ARG A 138 -8.59 6.19 -0.87
C ARG A 138 -9.10 5.44 -2.09
N THR A 139 -9.89 4.39 -1.92
CA THR A 139 -10.47 3.62 -3.02
C THR A 139 -11.42 4.47 -3.86
N THR A 140 -12.26 5.29 -3.24
CA THR A 140 -13.15 6.22 -3.97
C THR A 140 -12.34 7.20 -4.83
N ARG A 141 -11.24 7.75 -4.32
CA ARG A 141 -10.33 8.59 -5.12
C ARG A 141 -9.71 7.84 -6.29
N GLN A 142 -9.24 6.62 -6.09
CA GLN A 142 -8.69 5.79 -7.17
C GLN A 142 -9.71 5.51 -8.27
N VAL A 143 -10.97 5.22 -7.89
CA VAL A 143 -12.06 5.03 -8.86
C VAL A 143 -12.35 6.34 -9.60
N SER A 144 -12.43 7.45 -8.90
CA SER A 144 -12.61 8.79 -9.50
C SER A 144 -11.50 9.09 -10.52
N ASP A 145 -10.25 8.81 -10.16
CA ASP A 145 -9.10 9.01 -11.04
C ASP A 145 -9.18 8.17 -12.34
N LEU A 146 -9.67 6.94 -12.23
CA LEU A 146 -9.87 6.07 -13.39
C LEU A 146 -10.99 6.56 -14.31
N VAL A 147 -12.00 7.21 -13.75
CA VAL A 147 -13.17 7.70 -14.53
C VAL A 147 -12.91 9.08 -15.15
N PHE A 148 -12.28 9.98 -14.41
CA PHE A 148 -12.19 11.39 -14.78
C PHE A 148 -10.83 11.79 -15.33
N LEU A 149 -9.75 11.09 -15.00
CA LEU A 149 -8.43 11.41 -15.50
C LEU A 149 -8.03 10.56 -16.70
N ASP A 150 -7.44 11.20 -17.68
CA ASP A 150 -6.72 10.47 -18.72
C ASP A 150 -5.42 9.83 -18.16
N LEU A 151 -4.71 9.07 -18.98
CA LEU A 151 -3.48 8.40 -18.54
C LEU A 151 -2.41 9.41 -18.10
N GLN A 152 -2.32 10.58 -18.73
CA GLN A 152 -1.33 11.62 -18.35
C GLN A 152 -1.66 12.23 -17.01
N GLY A 153 -2.94 12.51 -16.73
CA GLY A 153 -3.41 12.99 -15.44
C GLY A 153 -3.14 12.01 -14.30
N ARG A 154 -3.47 10.72 -14.49
CA ARG A 154 -3.15 9.67 -13.52
C ARG A 154 -1.64 9.55 -13.27
N LEU A 155 -0.83 9.63 -14.34
CA LEU A 155 0.62 9.56 -14.24
C LEU A 155 1.20 10.77 -13.49
N ALA A 156 0.72 11.98 -13.78
CA ALA A 156 1.11 13.20 -13.08
C ALA A 156 0.79 13.10 -11.59
N ARG A 157 -0.42 12.67 -11.23
CA ARG A 157 -0.84 12.45 -9.83
C ARG A 157 0.02 11.43 -9.11
N GLN A 158 0.35 10.33 -9.78
CA GLN A 158 1.20 9.29 -9.19
C GLN A 158 2.64 9.76 -8.97
N LEU A 159 3.21 10.53 -9.91
CA LEU A 159 4.55 11.12 -9.77
C LEU A 159 4.60 12.11 -8.60
N LEU A 160 3.60 12.98 -8.47
CA LEU A 160 3.48 13.92 -7.34
C LEU A 160 3.38 13.17 -6.00
N ALA A 161 2.54 12.14 -5.91
CA ALA A 161 2.39 11.34 -4.68
C ALA A 161 3.71 10.67 -4.26
N LEU A 162 4.46 10.12 -5.22
CA LEU A 162 5.75 9.50 -4.94
C LEU A 162 6.83 10.50 -4.50
N ALA A 163 6.75 11.75 -4.96
CA ALA A 163 7.67 12.82 -4.54
C ALA A 163 7.35 13.36 -3.15
N ILE A 164 6.07 13.46 -2.79
CA ILE A 164 5.63 13.89 -1.45
C ILE A 164 6.06 12.88 -0.39
N ASP A 165 5.93 11.59 -0.67
CA ASP A 165 6.34 10.52 0.25
C ASP A 165 7.83 10.60 0.62
N ASP A 166 8.69 11.06 -0.31
CA ASP A 166 10.13 11.19 -0.08
C ASP A 166 10.56 12.58 0.44
N GLY A 167 9.63 13.56 0.50
CA GLY A 167 9.92 14.93 0.93
C GLY A 167 10.91 15.68 0.03
N THR A 168 11.09 15.23 -1.21
CA THR A 168 12.00 15.82 -2.20
C THR A 168 11.25 16.09 -3.51
N ALA A 169 11.80 16.95 -4.38
CA ALA A 169 11.29 17.12 -5.74
C ALA A 169 11.56 15.89 -6.65
N ARG A 170 12.06 14.81 -6.08
CA ARG A 170 12.37 13.55 -6.78
C ARG A 170 11.44 12.46 -6.31
N THR A 171 11.01 11.62 -7.25
CA THR A 171 10.35 10.37 -6.86
C THR A 171 11.38 9.41 -6.26
N ARG A 172 10.95 8.62 -5.26
CA ARG A 172 11.72 7.45 -4.85
C ARG A 172 12.00 6.53 -6.06
N ARG A 173 12.93 5.59 -5.92
CA ARG A 173 13.21 4.58 -6.95
C ARG A 173 11.92 3.93 -7.43
N VAL A 174 11.56 4.21 -8.68
CA VAL A 174 10.40 3.64 -9.36
C VAL A 174 10.74 3.39 -10.83
N THR A 175 10.46 2.20 -11.30
CA THR A 175 10.66 1.84 -12.70
C THR A 175 9.44 2.22 -13.54
N GLN A 176 9.64 2.36 -14.85
CA GLN A 176 8.54 2.60 -15.80
C GLN A 176 7.50 1.46 -15.78
N ALA A 177 7.94 0.22 -15.51
CA ALA A 177 7.03 -0.92 -15.38
C ALA A 177 6.16 -0.82 -14.11
N GLU A 178 6.74 -0.40 -12.99
CA GLU A 178 6.00 -0.15 -11.76
C GLU A 178 5.00 0.98 -11.92
N LEU A 179 5.40 2.10 -12.54
CA LEU A 179 4.48 3.20 -12.86
C LEU A 179 3.32 2.75 -13.74
N ALA A 180 3.60 1.94 -14.77
CA ALA A 180 2.56 1.40 -15.64
C ALA A 180 1.53 0.57 -14.86
N THR A 181 2.00 -0.25 -13.92
CA THR A 181 1.13 -1.04 -13.04
C THR A 181 0.32 -0.15 -12.10
N MET A 182 0.95 0.90 -11.50
CA MET A 182 0.30 1.82 -10.57
C MET A 182 -0.79 2.68 -11.21
N VAL A 183 -0.58 3.11 -12.47
CA VAL A 183 -1.59 3.95 -13.18
C VAL A 183 -2.59 3.14 -14.00
N GLY A 184 -2.47 1.80 -14.01
CA GLY A 184 -3.37 0.93 -14.76
C GLY A 184 -3.25 1.11 -16.28
N GLY A 185 -2.04 1.30 -16.79
CA GLY A 185 -1.77 1.52 -18.21
C GLY A 185 -0.82 0.48 -18.82
N ALA A 186 -0.91 0.26 -20.14
CA ALA A 186 0.08 -0.55 -20.83
C ALA A 186 1.46 0.12 -20.77
N ARG A 187 2.52 -0.67 -20.50
CA ARG A 187 3.89 -0.16 -20.37
C ARG A 187 4.32 0.75 -21.52
N GLN A 188 3.97 0.39 -22.76
CA GLN A 188 4.31 1.17 -23.93
C GLN A 188 3.63 2.55 -23.92
N THR A 189 2.34 2.61 -23.57
CA THR A 189 1.56 3.85 -23.50
C THR A 189 2.06 4.76 -22.38
N VAL A 190 2.40 4.17 -21.22
CA VAL A 190 2.98 4.92 -20.09
C VAL A 190 4.36 5.48 -20.44
N ASN A 191 5.20 4.70 -21.17
CA ASN A 191 6.48 5.20 -21.65
C ASN A 191 6.33 6.38 -22.63
N GLN A 192 5.33 6.36 -23.51
CA GLN A 192 5.03 7.49 -24.37
C GLN A 192 4.58 8.72 -23.58
N ALA A 193 3.73 8.52 -22.57
CA ALA A 193 3.28 9.61 -21.68
C ALA A 193 4.45 10.21 -20.89
N LEU A 194 5.34 9.37 -20.33
CA LEU A 194 6.55 9.85 -19.63
C LEU A 194 7.46 10.68 -20.56
N ARG A 195 7.74 10.21 -21.76
CA ARG A 195 8.52 10.96 -22.77
C ARG A 195 7.86 12.28 -23.14
N SER A 196 6.52 12.31 -23.23
CA SER A 196 5.78 13.55 -23.46
C SER A 196 5.93 14.54 -22.30
N LEU A 197 5.85 14.10 -21.05
CA LEU A 197 6.08 14.95 -19.88
C LEU A 197 7.52 15.45 -19.81
N GLU A 198 8.48 14.59 -20.16
CA GLU A 198 9.90 14.94 -20.18
C GLU A 198 10.23 15.95 -21.30
N SER A 199 9.71 15.75 -22.52
CA SER A 199 9.90 16.70 -23.64
C SER A 199 9.28 18.07 -23.39
N ARG A 200 8.23 18.14 -22.56
CA ARG A 200 7.58 19.36 -22.12
C ARG A 200 8.30 20.01 -20.92
N GLY A 201 9.34 19.37 -20.40
CA GLY A 201 10.11 19.88 -19.26
C GLY A 201 9.41 19.78 -17.92
N PHE A 202 8.42 18.91 -17.75
CA PHE A 202 7.71 18.73 -16.48
C PHE A 202 8.46 17.81 -15.52
N ILE A 203 9.16 16.82 -16.08
CA ILE A 203 9.95 15.84 -15.36
C ILE A 203 11.28 15.59 -16.08
N ARG A 204 12.21 14.97 -15.38
CA ARG A 204 13.47 14.44 -15.93
C ARG A 204 13.75 13.07 -15.36
N ALA A 205 14.03 12.07 -16.21
CA ALA A 205 14.51 10.76 -15.76
C ALA A 205 15.95 10.90 -15.25
N ASP A 206 16.25 10.33 -14.06
CA ASP A 206 17.59 10.38 -13.45
C ASP A 206 18.25 8.99 -13.33
N GLY A 207 17.71 7.98 -14.03
CA GLY A 207 18.20 6.58 -14.01
C GLY A 207 17.79 5.79 -12.75
N ARG A 208 17.24 6.44 -11.74
CA ARG A 208 16.72 5.83 -10.49
C ARG A 208 15.24 6.10 -10.27
N GLY A 209 14.70 7.09 -10.94
CA GLY A 209 13.33 7.55 -10.82
C GLY A 209 13.13 8.79 -11.71
N PHE A 210 12.33 9.73 -11.22
CA PHE A 210 12.01 10.97 -11.93
C PHE A 210 12.20 12.16 -10.99
N GLU A 211 12.82 13.22 -11.49
CA GLU A 211 12.87 14.52 -10.86
C GLU A 211 11.72 15.36 -11.41
N ILE A 212 10.96 16.00 -10.52
CA ILE A 212 9.89 16.93 -10.88
C ILE A 212 10.53 18.30 -11.11
N LEU A 213 10.43 18.80 -12.35
CA LEU A 213 10.97 20.10 -12.74
C LEU A 213 9.92 21.21 -12.67
N ASP A 214 8.64 20.88 -12.90
CA ASP A 214 7.52 21.81 -12.89
C ASP A 214 6.32 21.19 -12.15
N GLN A 215 6.29 21.42 -10.85
CA GLN A 215 5.25 20.86 -9.98
C GLN A 215 3.87 21.46 -10.32
N GLU A 216 3.79 22.77 -10.56
CA GLU A 216 2.52 23.45 -10.81
C GLU A 216 1.81 22.90 -12.06
N ARG A 217 2.56 22.67 -13.14
CA ARG A 217 2.00 22.09 -14.36
C ARG A 217 1.63 20.63 -14.22
N LEU A 218 2.34 19.86 -13.40
CA LEU A 218 1.94 18.49 -13.07
C LEU A 218 0.66 18.47 -12.22
N GLU A 219 0.50 19.40 -11.27
CA GLU A 219 -0.72 19.57 -10.48
C GLU A 219 -1.92 19.86 -11.39
N LEU A 220 -1.78 20.82 -12.33
CA LEU A 220 -2.83 21.13 -13.32
C LEU A 220 -3.20 19.94 -14.21
N LEU A 221 -2.23 19.09 -14.58
CA LEU A 221 -2.52 17.85 -15.31
C LEU A 221 -3.25 16.81 -14.45
N SER A 222 -2.94 16.76 -13.17
CA SER A 222 -3.54 15.81 -12.22
C SER A 222 -4.99 16.12 -11.88
N GLU A 223 -5.52 17.26 -12.33
CA GLU A 223 -6.90 17.70 -12.13
C GLU A 223 -7.79 17.57 -13.38
N ARG A 224 -7.21 17.18 -14.53
CA ARG A 224 -7.87 17.04 -15.83
C ARG A 224 -8.19 15.60 -16.17
#